data_710c2fe2f8cd8d3aec0ad15cafbec82c
#
_entry.id   710c2fe2f8cd8d3aec0ad15cafbec82c
#
_cell.length_a   1.000
_cell.length_b   1.000
_cell.length_c   1.000
_cell.angle_alpha   90.00
_cell.angle_beta   90.00
_cell.angle_gamma   90.00
#
_symmetry.space_group_name_H-M   'P 1'
#
loop_
_entity.id
_entity.type
_entity.pdbx_description
1 polymer ?
#
loop_
_entity_poly.entity_id
_entity_poly.type
_entity_poly.pdbx_seq_one_letter_code
_entity_poly.pdbx_strand_id
1 'polypeptide(L)'
;MTEMLDLRGGLRHALEESGEPGAAELYDFLQELLDGDDPADRVHSLRRLKARVFRLEIAGETPWRSIVLKRLEPSVAQRNRLIAERWLPALGLTDRCARLLGTAADRRGACAWHAYEDLGDATLADRLDPERIAATVDFIAELHTRAAHHPVLPDARRYGASLGIQYFTANVGDAIAALEQFAGSAIWTINVFVVPTAEGLRARLVDWDRTGVGPFSYDLSTFLFRFPPAERRGILERYRDAVTRAGGHVASPSELEVLFDTAERARYANRVIWPVQALMQERADWGFPELAEVERWFQALDAASPTDRNGIAC
;
A
#
# COMPACT_ATOMS: atom_id res chain seq x y z
N MET A 1 -16.51 6.20 -7.29
CA MET A 1 -17.64 5.62 -8.06
C MET A 1 -17.04 4.48 -8.89
N THR A 2 -17.53 3.25 -8.72
CA THR A 2 -17.02 2.05 -9.41
C THR A 2 -17.73 1.95 -10.77
N GLU A 3 -16.96 1.98 -11.84
CA GLU A 3 -17.48 1.94 -13.21
C GLU A 3 -17.41 0.52 -13.77
N MET A 4 -18.51 0.01 -14.29
CA MET A 4 -18.54 -1.26 -15.05
C MET A 4 -18.26 -0.95 -16.52
N LEU A 5 -17.29 -1.65 -17.09
CA LEU A 5 -17.00 -1.55 -18.51
C LEU A 5 -17.97 -2.47 -19.31
N ASP A 6 -18.45 -1.97 -20.44
CA ASP A 6 -19.39 -2.73 -21.30
C ASP A 6 -18.61 -3.82 -22.06
N LEU A 7 -18.95 -5.07 -21.82
CA LEU A 7 -18.31 -6.23 -22.50
C LEU A 7 -19.11 -6.73 -23.71
N ARG A 8 -20.16 -6.04 -24.17
CA ARG A 8 -20.97 -6.47 -25.33
C ARG A 8 -20.17 -6.63 -26.62
N GLY A 9 -19.06 -5.86 -26.77
CA GLY A 9 -18.11 -5.99 -27.86
C GLY A 9 -16.95 -6.95 -27.57
N GLY A 10 -16.94 -7.60 -26.41
CA GLY A 10 -15.86 -8.43 -25.91
C GLY A 10 -14.83 -7.64 -25.10
N LEU A 11 -14.03 -8.37 -24.32
CA LEU A 11 -13.03 -7.78 -23.41
C LEU A 11 -11.99 -6.92 -24.17
N ARG A 12 -11.53 -7.38 -25.32
CA ARG A 12 -10.56 -6.65 -26.13
C ARG A 12 -11.09 -5.27 -26.53
N HIS A 13 -12.31 -5.23 -27.03
CA HIS A 13 -12.98 -4.00 -27.44
C HIS A 13 -13.16 -3.05 -26.26
N ALA A 14 -13.64 -3.55 -25.13
CA ALA A 14 -13.80 -2.75 -23.90
C ALA A 14 -12.48 -2.13 -23.42
N LEU A 15 -11.37 -2.87 -23.49
CA LEU A 15 -10.04 -2.36 -23.13
C LEU A 15 -9.53 -1.31 -24.15
N GLU A 16 -9.74 -1.53 -25.45
CA GLU A 16 -9.36 -0.59 -26.51
C GLU A 16 -10.20 0.70 -26.44
N GLU A 17 -11.52 0.60 -26.26
CA GLU A 17 -12.43 1.74 -26.09
C GLU A 17 -12.15 2.55 -24.82
N SER A 18 -11.72 1.89 -23.75
CA SER A 18 -11.32 2.59 -22.52
C SER A 18 -10.07 3.48 -22.69
N GLY A 19 -9.37 3.37 -23.84
CA GLY A 19 -8.16 4.13 -24.14
C GLY A 19 -6.96 3.74 -23.26
N GLU A 20 -7.02 2.57 -22.63
CA GLU A 20 -5.93 2.09 -21.74
C GLU A 20 -4.71 1.68 -22.58
N PRO A 21 -3.51 2.24 -22.33
CA PRO A 21 -2.30 1.83 -23.03
C PRO A 21 -1.93 0.38 -22.69
N GLY A 22 -1.37 -0.35 -23.68
CA GLY A 22 -1.00 -1.76 -23.52
C GLY A 22 -2.18 -2.73 -23.47
N ALA A 23 -3.37 -2.34 -23.97
CA ALA A 23 -4.57 -3.18 -23.96
C ALA A 23 -4.38 -4.48 -24.77
N ALA A 24 -3.68 -4.41 -25.90
CA ALA A 24 -3.41 -5.60 -26.72
C ALA A 24 -2.50 -6.60 -25.99
N GLU A 25 -1.41 -6.11 -25.39
CA GLU A 25 -0.48 -6.94 -24.64
C GLU A 25 -1.13 -7.52 -23.39
N LEU A 26 -2.02 -6.76 -22.74
CA LEU A 26 -2.82 -7.26 -21.63
C LEU A 26 -3.74 -8.40 -22.09
N TYR A 27 -4.40 -8.25 -23.24
CA TYR A 27 -5.29 -9.27 -23.78
C TYR A 27 -4.52 -10.58 -24.10
N ASP A 28 -3.39 -10.45 -24.80
CA ASP A 28 -2.53 -11.60 -25.13
C ASP A 28 -2.08 -12.33 -23.83
N PHE A 29 -1.68 -11.57 -22.82
CA PHE A 29 -1.31 -12.12 -21.53
C PHE A 29 -2.48 -12.82 -20.82
N LEU A 30 -3.69 -12.24 -20.85
CA LEU A 30 -4.86 -12.86 -20.25
C LEU A 30 -5.23 -14.18 -20.96
N GLN A 31 -5.05 -14.24 -22.27
CA GLN A 31 -5.23 -15.47 -23.02
C GLN A 31 -4.26 -16.58 -22.57
N GLU A 32 -2.99 -16.24 -22.36
CA GLU A 32 -2.01 -17.18 -21.79
C GLU A 32 -2.37 -17.59 -20.36
N LEU A 33 -2.80 -16.65 -19.50
CA LEU A 33 -3.18 -16.91 -18.12
C LEU A 33 -4.41 -17.84 -18.01
N LEU A 34 -5.31 -17.79 -19.00
CA LEU A 34 -6.53 -18.60 -19.07
C LEU A 34 -6.37 -19.88 -19.94
N ASP A 35 -5.16 -20.43 -20.00
CA ASP A 35 -4.83 -21.68 -20.68
C ASP A 35 -5.12 -21.69 -22.20
N GLY A 36 -5.02 -20.53 -22.84
CA GLY A 36 -5.23 -20.35 -24.26
C GLY A 36 -6.67 -20.16 -24.70
N ASP A 37 -7.63 -20.22 -23.78
CA ASP A 37 -9.03 -19.88 -24.05
C ASP A 37 -9.16 -18.39 -24.40
N ASP A 38 -10.11 -18.06 -25.26
CA ASP A 38 -10.43 -16.66 -25.52
C ASP A 38 -10.90 -15.99 -24.22
N PRO A 39 -10.21 -14.95 -23.72
CA PRO A 39 -10.65 -14.24 -22.53
C PRO A 39 -12.09 -13.73 -22.63
N ALA A 40 -12.61 -13.46 -23.83
CA ALA A 40 -13.99 -13.04 -24.04
C ALA A 40 -15.02 -14.11 -23.61
N ASP A 41 -14.68 -15.38 -23.70
CA ASP A 41 -15.56 -16.49 -23.30
C ASP A 41 -15.52 -16.76 -21.78
N ARG A 42 -14.45 -16.33 -21.12
CA ARG A 42 -14.18 -16.61 -19.70
C ARG A 42 -14.43 -15.41 -18.80
N VAL A 43 -14.30 -14.21 -19.32
CA VAL A 43 -14.49 -12.96 -18.56
C VAL A 43 -15.93 -12.50 -18.71
N HIS A 44 -16.65 -12.40 -17.59
CA HIS A 44 -18.03 -11.93 -17.62
C HIS A 44 -18.22 -10.56 -16.98
N SER A 45 -17.22 -10.03 -16.27
CA SER A 45 -17.26 -8.64 -15.81
C SER A 45 -15.87 -8.02 -15.72
N LEU A 46 -15.76 -6.74 -16.06
CA LEU A 46 -14.60 -5.90 -15.87
C LEU A 46 -15.04 -4.63 -15.16
N ARG A 47 -14.56 -4.46 -13.95
CA ARG A 47 -14.94 -3.35 -13.08
C ARG A 47 -13.73 -2.48 -12.76
N ARG A 48 -13.80 -1.20 -13.05
CA ARG A 48 -12.79 -0.22 -12.65
C ARG A 48 -12.95 0.09 -11.16
N LEU A 49 -11.96 -0.27 -10.34
CA LEU A 49 -11.93 0.03 -8.91
C LEU A 49 -11.35 1.42 -8.62
N LYS A 50 -10.30 1.80 -9.37
CA LYS A 50 -9.63 3.11 -9.35
C LYS A 50 -9.13 3.44 -10.74
N ALA A 51 -8.59 4.63 -10.96
CA ALA A 51 -8.13 5.10 -12.27
C ALA A 51 -7.23 4.11 -13.04
N ARG A 52 -6.43 3.30 -12.34
CA ARG A 52 -5.46 2.36 -12.93
C ARG A 52 -5.59 0.95 -12.37
N VAL A 53 -6.71 0.64 -11.70
CA VAL A 53 -6.95 -0.66 -11.04
C VAL A 53 -8.31 -1.20 -11.44
N PHE A 54 -8.32 -2.42 -11.93
CA PHE A 54 -9.51 -3.10 -12.42
C PHE A 54 -9.66 -4.45 -11.75
N ARG A 55 -10.89 -4.88 -11.54
CA ARG A 55 -11.22 -6.24 -11.15
C ARG A 55 -11.85 -6.95 -12.33
N LEU A 56 -11.34 -8.12 -12.62
CA LEU A 56 -11.81 -9.01 -13.66
C LEU A 56 -12.45 -10.23 -13.00
N GLU A 57 -13.71 -10.51 -13.29
CA GLU A 57 -14.40 -11.71 -12.83
C GLU A 57 -14.36 -12.80 -13.91
N ILE A 58 -13.98 -14.01 -13.52
CA ILE A 58 -13.70 -15.12 -14.43
C ILE A 58 -14.70 -16.23 -14.19
N ALA A 59 -15.32 -16.71 -15.26
CA ALA A 59 -16.24 -17.85 -15.26
C ALA A 59 -15.50 -19.17 -15.46
N GLY A 60 -16.13 -20.27 -15.03
CA GLY A 60 -15.66 -21.64 -15.25
C GLY A 60 -14.70 -22.14 -14.16
N GLU A 61 -14.13 -23.30 -14.42
CA GLU A 61 -13.18 -23.98 -13.52
C GLU A 61 -11.78 -23.39 -13.70
N THR A 62 -11.48 -22.33 -12.97
CA THR A 62 -10.14 -21.72 -12.90
C THR A 62 -9.67 -21.67 -11.45
N PRO A 63 -8.36 -21.58 -11.18
CA PRO A 63 -7.85 -21.37 -9.84
C PRO A 63 -8.33 -20.06 -9.21
N TRP A 64 -8.83 -19.13 -10.02
CA TRP A 64 -9.26 -17.79 -9.60
C TRP A 64 -10.68 -17.49 -10.09
N ARG A 65 -11.54 -17.02 -9.20
CA ARG A 65 -12.87 -16.50 -9.55
C ARG A 65 -12.79 -15.03 -9.99
N SER A 66 -11.78 -14.33 -9.52
CA SER A 66 -11.49 -12.96 -9.91
C SER A 66 -9.99 -12.66 -9.76
N ILE A 67 -9.52 -11.69 -10.54
CA ILE A 67 -8.16 -11.17 -10.48
C ILE A 67 -8.19 -9.65 -10.46
N VAL A 68 -7.14 -9.04 -9.91
CA VAL A 68 -6.96 -7.59 -9.91
C VAL A 68 -5.87 -7.23 -10.91
N LEU A 69 -6.23 -6.39 -11.89
CA LEU A 69 -5.30 -5.84 -12.86
C LEU A 69 -4.89 -4.43 -12.42
N LYS A 70 -3.60 -4.18 -12.40
CA LYS A 70 -3.05 -2.87 -12.04
C LYS A 70 -2.12 -2.37 -13.15
N ARG A 71 -2.41 -1.18 -13.69
CA ARG A 71 -1.55 -0.50 -14.66
C ARG A 71 -0.54 0.37 -13.94
N LEU A 72 0.72 0.17 -14.22
CA LEU A 72 1.85 0.76 -13.52
C LEU A 72 2.80 1.47 -14.48
N GLU A 73 3.47 2.50 -14.00
CA GLU A 73 4.66 3.05 -14.65
C GLU A 73 5.75 1.97 -14.69
N PRO A 74 6.57 1.87 -15.74
CA PRO A 74 7.55 0.80 -15.91
C PRO A 74 8.50 0.63 -14.72
N SER A 75 8.97 1.72 -14.13
CA SER A 75 9.87 1.68 -12.97
C SER A 75 9.17 1.17 -11.69
N VAL A 76 7.90 1.51 -11.52
CA VAL A 76 7.08 1.03 -10.40
C VAL A 76 6.74 -0.45 -10.60
N ALA A 77 6.41 -0.86 -11.83
CA ALA A 77 6.17 -2.25 -12.18
C ALA A 77 7.40 -3.12 -11.88
N GLN A 78 8.58 -2.67 -12.32
CA GLN A 78 9.83 -3.38 -12.04
C GLN A 78 10.06 -3.55 -10.52
N ARG A 79 9.84 -2.51 -9.74
CA ARG A 79 9.95 -2.57 -8.28
C ARG A 79 8.96 -3.55 -7.66
N ASN A 80 7.69 -3.47 -8.02
CA ASN A 80 6.66 -4.37 -7.52
C ASN A 80 6.95 -5.83 -7.86
N ARG A 81 7.49 -6.08 -9.06
CA ARG A 81 7.96 -7.41 -9.46
C ARG A 81 9.12 -7.90 -8.59
N LEU A 82 10.15 -7.06 -8.35
CA LEU A 82 11.25 -7.41 -7.44
C LEU A 82 10.76 -7.72 -6.02
N ILE A 83 9.78 -6.98 -5.53
CA ILE A 83 9.17 -7.23 -4.21
C ILE A 83 8.51 -8.61 -4.21
N ALA A 84 7.63 -8.88 -5.17
CA ALA A 84 6.85 -10.10 -5.22
C ALA A 84 7.69 -11.36 -5.49
N GLU A 85 8.64 -11.28 -6.44
CA GLU A 85 9.40 -12.44 -6.92
C GLU A 85 10.73 -12.66 -6.17
N ARG A 86 11.27 -11.63 -5.49
CA ARG A 86 12.60 -11.70 -4.89
C ARG A 86 12.66 -11.31 -3.42
N TRP A 87 12.15 -10.12 -3.04
CA TRP A 87 12.38 -9.62 -1.70
C TRP A 87 11.50 -10.31 -0.66
N LEU A 88 10.20 -10.42 -0.90
CA LEU A 88 9.30 -11.14 0.00
C LEU A 88 9.61 -12.64 0.11
N PRO A 89 9.93 -13.36 -0.98
CA PRO A 89 10.42 -14.73 -0.88
C PRO A 89 11.71 -14.87 -0.06
N ALA A 90 12.69 -13.98 -0.28
CA ALA A 90 13.93 -13.99 0.51
C ALA A 90 13.68 -13.78 2.01
N LEU A 91 12.68 -12.95 2.37
CA LEU A 91 12.25 -12.72 3.75
C LEU A 91 11.34 -13.85 4.30
N GLY A 92 10.96 -14.84 3.47
CA GLY A 92 9.97 -15.87 3.84
C GLY A 92 8.55 -15.31 4.04
N LEU A 93 8.19 -14.26 3.30
CA LEU A 93 6.93 -13.52 3.41
C LEU A 93 6.08 -13.60 2.12
N THR A 94 6.30 -14.59 1.27
CA THR A 94 5.60 -14.75 -0.03
C THR A 94 4.08 -14.75 0.10
N ASP A 95 3.57 -15.35 1.15
CA ASP A 95 2.14 -15.47 1.45
C ASP A 95 1.55 -14.24 2.17
N ARG A 96 2.36 -13.21 2.38
CA ARG A 96 1.98 -11.96 3.07
C ARG A 96 1.64 -10.81 2.12
N CYS A 97 1.65 -11.07 0.80
CA CYS A 97 1.17 -10.11 -0.21
C CYS A 97 0.15 -10.77 -1.14
N ALA A 98 -0.55 -9.96 -1.93
CA ALA A 98 -1.31 -10.48 -3.05
C ALA A 98 -0.33 -11.12 -4.04
N ARG A 99 -0.61 -12.38 -4.43
CA ARG A 99 0.24 -13.11 -5.34
C ARG A 99 0.23 -12.43 -6.72
N LEU A 100 1.41 -12.12 -7.25
CA LEU A 100 1.56 -11.70 -8.64
C LEU A 100 1.36 -12.94 -9.53
N LEU A 101 0.36 -12.91 -10.39
CA LEU A 101 0.00 -13.99 -11.32
C LEU A 101 0.77 -13.87 -12.63
N GLY A 102 1.14 -12.64 -13.01
CA GLY A 102 1.96 -12.34 -14.16
C GLY A 102 1.94 -10.88 -14.54
N THR A 103 2.62 -10.58 -15.65
CA THR A 103 2.82 -9.21 -16.10
C THR A 103 2.77 -9.11 -17.61
N ALA A 104 2.19 -8.01 -18.14
CA ALA A 104 2.26 -7.63 -19.55
C ALA A 104 2.87 -6.25 -19.70
N ALA A 105 3.84 -6.08 -20.59
CA ALA A 105 4.47 -4.80 -20.86
C ALA A 105 3.99 -4.23 -22.19
N ASP A 106 3.56 -2.97 -22.18
CA ASP A 106 3.27 -2.25 -23.40
C ASP A 106 4.52 -2.16 -24.29
N ARG A 107 4.41 -2.55 -25.57
CA ARG A 107 5.52 -2.53 -26.53
C ARG A 107 6.13 -1.16 -26.77
N ARG A 108 5.38 -0.10 -26.50
CA ARG A 108 5.84 1.29 -26.58
C ARG A 108 6.55 1.76 -25.31
N GLY A 109 6.53 0.92 -24.26
CA GLY A 109 7.15 1.22 -22.96
C GLY A 109 6.39 2.26 -22.14
N ALA A 110 5.13 2.55 -22.46
CA ALA A 110 4.34 3.55 -21.72
C ALA A 110 3.88 3.04 -20.36
N CYS A 111 3.63 1.73 -20.23
CA CYS A 111 3.18 1.13 -18.99
C CYS A 111 3.52 -0.37 -18.91
N ALA A 112 3.28 -0.95 -17.74
CA ALA A 112 3.15 -2.39 -17.56
C ALA A 112 1.90 -2.72 -16.76
N TRP A 113 1.26 -3.82 -17.12
CA TRP A 113 0.14 -4.39 -16.41
C TRP A 113 0.60 -5.52 -15.51
N HIS A 114 0.16 -5.49 -14.28
CA HIS A 114 0.32 -6.59 -13.32
C HIS A 114 -1.04 -7.20 -13.02
N ALA A 115 -1.10 -8.53 -13.07
CA ALA A 115 -2.25 -9.29 -12.61
C ALA A 115 -1.95 -9.88 -11.23
N TYR A 116 -2.82 -9.63 -10.29
CA TYR A 116 -2.73 -10.13 -8.92
C TYR A 116 -3.94 -10.99 -8.57
N GLU A 117 -3.76 -11.91 -7.63
CA GLU A 117 -4.91 -12.54 -6.99
C GLU A 117 -5.79 -11.49 -6.33
N ASP A 118 -7.10 -11.71 -6.37
CA ASP A 118 -8.06 -10.85 -5.71
C ASP A 118 -8.24 -11.26 -4.25
N LEU A 119 -7.97 -10.34 -3.34
CA LEU A 119 -8.15 -10.55 -1.89
C LEU A 119 -9.56 -10.18 -1.40
N GLY A 120 -10.47 -9.80 -2.30
CA GLY A 120 -11.83 -9.40 -1.99
C GLY A 120 -11.97 -7.89 -1.75
N ASP A 121 -13.04 -7.50 -1.06
CA ASP A 121 -13.38 -6.10 -0.83
C ASP A 121 -13.11 -5.63 0.62
N ALA A 122 -12.93 -6.57 1.56
CA ALA A 122 -12.83 -6.24 2.97
C ALA A 122 -11.39 -5.87 3.37
N THR A 123 -11.09 -4.59 3.41
CA THR A 123 -9.84 -4.07 3.98
C THR A 123 -9.92 -3.99 5.52
N LEU A 124 -8.77 -3.80 6.16
CA LEU A 124 -8.75 -3.54 7.60
C LEU A 124 -9.51 -2.24 7.95
N ALA A 125 -9.51 -1.25 7.05
CA ALA A 125 -10.26 0.00 7.26
C ALA A 125 -11.78 -0.23 7.39
N ASP A 126 -12.30 -1.28 6.76
CA ASP A 126 -13.72 -1.62 6.81
C ASP A 126 -14.11 -2.38 8.10
N ARG A 127 -13.12 -3.01 8.76
CA ARG A 127 -13.33 -3.84 9.96
C ARG A 127 -12.15 -3.73 10.91
N LEU A 128 -12.23 -2.76 11.82
CA LEU A 128 -11.22 -2.50 12.86
C LEU A 128 -11.54 -3.28 14.16
N ASP A 129 -11.72 -4.60 14.06
CA ASP A 129 -11.86 -5.44 15.25
C ASP A 129 -10.49 -5.79 15.86
N PRO A 130 -10.42 -6.10 17.17
CA PRO A 130 -9.16 -6.34 17.87
C PRO A 130 -8.32 -7.49 17.31
N GLU A 131 -8.93 -8.55 16.78
CA GLU A 131 -8.21 -9.70 16.23
C GLU A 131 -7.53 -9.33 14.91
N ARG A 132 -8.21 -8.55 14.04
CA ARG A 132 -7.66 -8.07 12.78
C ARG A 132 -6.55 -7.06 13.00
N ILE A 133 -6.73 -6.15 13.94
CA ILE A 133 -5.68 -5.21 14.36
C ILE A 133 -4.48 -6.00 14.86
N ALA A 134 -4.69 -6.98 15.71
CA ALA A 134 -3.65 -7.83 16.25
C ALA A 134 -2.86 -8.56 15.15
N ALA A 135 -3.55 -9.21 14.23
CA ALA A 135 -2.92 -9.91 13.10
C ALA A 135 -2.09 -8.96 12.22
N THR A 136 -2.56 -7.72 12.05
CA THR A 136 -1.83 -6.71 11.27
C THR A 136 -0.59 -6.23 12.00
N VAL A 137 -0.67 -5.97 13.31
CA VAL A 137 0.47 -5.54 14.13
C VAL A 137 1.54 -6.64 14.17
N ASP A 138 1.14 -7.89 14.33
CA ASP A 138 2.05 -9.04 14.30
C ASP A 138 2.76 -9.15 12.94
N PHE A 139 2.06 -8.91 11.84
CA PHE A 139 2.66 -8.88 10.50
C PHE A 139 3.65 -7.72 10.32
N ILE A 140 3.31 -6.50 10.76
CA ILE A 140 4.23 -5.35 10.68
C ILE A 140 5.50 -5.65 11.47
N ALA A 141 5.38 -6.22 12.68
CA ALA A 141 6.51 -6.62 13.50
C ALA A 141 7.36 -7.71 12.82
N GLU A 142 6.72 -8.71 12.22
CA GLU A 142 7.37 -9.77 11.46
C GLU A 142 8.16 -9.20 10.26
N LEU A 143 7.55 -8.33 9.46
CA LEU A 143 8.18 -7.69 8.33
C LEU A 143 9.42 -6.89 8.76
N HIS A 144 9.29 -6.03 9.78
CA HIS A 144 10.37 -5.22 10.29
C HIS A 144 11.53 -6.08 10.84
N THR A 145 11.21 -7.11 11.63
CA THR A 145 12.21 -7.99 12.23
C THR A 145 12.96 -8.81 11.19
N ARG A 146 12.24 -9.39 10.22
CA ARG A 146 12.86 -10.18 9.17
C ARG A 146 13.67 -9.32 8.19
N ALA A 147 13.23 -8.09 7.91
CA ALA A 147 13.95 -7.17 7.05
C ALA A 147 15.19 -6.58 7.74
N ALA A 148 15.17 -6.39 9.06
CA ALA A 148 16.29 -5.83 9.81
C ALA A 148 17.56 -6.65 9.58
N HIS A 149 18.62 -6.02 9.09
CA HIS A 149 19.90 -6.64 8.79
C HIS A 149 19.88 -7.76 7.73
N HIS A 150 18.76 -7.97 7.02
CA HIS A 150 18.69 -9.01 6.00
C HIS A 150 19.59 -8.69 4.79
N PRO A 151 20.25 -9.69 4.17
CA PRO A 151 21.09 -9.51 2.99
C PRO A 151 20.39 -8.90 1.77
N VAL A 152 19.05 -8.88 1.73
CA VAL A 152 18.24 -8.24 0.68
C VAL A 152 18.23 -6.70 0.77
N LEU A 153 18.57 -6.11 1.92
CA LEU A 153 18.48 -4.66 2.12
C LEU A 153 19.31 -3.81 1.15
N PRO A 154 20.56 -4.16 0.78
CA PRO A 154 21.30 -3.42 -0.24
C PRO A 154 20.58 -3.37 -1.58
N ASP A 155 19.94 -4.47 -1.97
CA ASP A 155 19.14 -4.58 -3.17
C ASP A 155 17.87 -3.71 -3.08
N ALA A 156 17.15 -3.80 -1.96
CA ALA A 156 15.99 -2.98 -1.67
C ALA A 156 16.31 -1.47 -1.63
N ARG A 157 17.52 -1.09 -1.15
CA ARG A 157 17.98 0.31 -1.21
C ARG A 157 18.32 0.77 -2.61
N ARG A 158 18.81 -0.12 -3.46
CA ARG A 158 19.21 0.20 -4.84
C ARG A 158 18.00 0.41 -5.75
N TYR A 159 16.97 -0.39 -5.63
CA TYR A 159 15.79 -0.40 -6.52
C TYR A 159 14.52 0.13 -5.88
N GLY A 160 14.47 0.21 -4.55
CA GLY A 160 13.41 0.83 -3.78
C GLY A 160 13.61 2.33 -3.60
N ALA A 161 12.73 2.95 -2.84
CA ALA A 161 12.91 4.32 -2.40
C ALA A 161 13.77 4.38 -1.13
N SER A 162 14.56 5.45 -0.97
CA SER A 162 15.20 5.74 0.31
C SER A 162 14.24 6.59 1.14
N LEU A 163 13.66 6.00 2.20
CA LEU A 163 12.76 6.68 3.12
C LEU A 163 13.50 7.17 4.39
N GLY A 164 14.79 7.54 4.23
CA GLY A 164 15.62 8.10 5.29
C GLY A 164 15.37 9.58 5.52
N ILE A 165 16.21 10.19 6.39
CA ILE A 165 16.06 11.61 6.80
C ILE A 165 16.01 12.56 5.60
N GLN A 166 16.77 12.28 4.53
CA GLN A 166 16.77 13.09 3.31
C GLN A 166 15.41 13.05 2.60
N TYR A 167 14.73 11.91 2.60
CA TYR A 167 13.37 11.79 2.07
C TYR A 167 12.39 12.66 2.86
N PHE A 168 12.47 12.64 4.19
CA PHE A 168 11.61 13.47 5.03
C PHE A 168 11.94 14.95 4.90
N THR A 169 13.21 15.31 4.81
CA THR A 169 13.64 16.71 4.61
C THR A 169 13.22 17.22 3.23
N ALA A 170 13.37 16.37 2.20
CA ALA A 170 12.85 16.66 0.86
C ALA A 170 11.33 16.79 0.88
N ASN A 171 10.60 15.89 1.55
CA ASN A 171 9.14 15.98 1.66
C ASN A 171 8.67 17.22 2.44
N VAL A 172 9.42 17.68 3.42
CA VAL A 172 9.15 18.97 4.07
C VAL A 172 9.44 20.12 3.12
N GLY A 173 10.56 20.06 2.40
CA GLY A 173 10.89 21.00 1.32
C GLY A 173 9.87 20.91 0.17
N ASP A 174 9.50 19.70 -0.23
CA ASP A 174 8.49 19.44 -1.26
C ASP A 174 7.07 19.72 -0.77
N ALA A 175 6.76 19.61 0.52
CA ALA A 175 5.50 20.07 1.08
C ALA A 175 5.43 21.61 1.11
N ILE A 176 6.55 22.25 1.35
CA ILE A 176 6.69 23.71 1.20
C ILE A 176 6.63 24.06 -0.30
N ALA A 177 7.34 23.31 -1.17
CA ALA A 177 7.31 23.45 -2.62
C ALA A 177 6.06 22.84 -3.25
N ALA A 178 5.35 21.93 -2.61
CA ALA A 178 4.08 21.31 -3.06
C ALA A 178 2.85 22.06 -2.54
N LEU A 179 2.96 22.87 -1.60
CA LEU A 179 2.15 24.10 -1.63
C LEU A 179 2.51 24.88 -2.93
N GLU A 180 3.64 24.49 -3.53
CA GLU A 180 4.10 24.91 -4.85
C GLU A 180 4.12 23.79 -5.92
N GLN A 181 4.36 22.47 -5.64
CA GLN A 181 4.22 21.25 -6.49
C GLN A 181 4.59 19.90 -5.78
N PHE A 182 4.08 18.75 -6.10
CA PHE A 182 3.68 17.49 -5.40
C PHE A 182 4.56 16.24 -5.33
N ALA A 183 4.36 15.29 -4.34
CA ALA A 183 4.13 13.81 -4.26
C ALA A 183 4.48 13.07 -2.93
N GLY A 184 3.79 11.96 -2.56
CA GLY A 184 4.11 11.09 -1.42
C GLY A 184 3.28 9.83 -1.21
N SER A 185 3.65 8.86 -0.36
CA SER A 185 2.76 7.76 0.14
C SER A 185 3.30 6.91 1.29
N ALA A 186 2.44 6.06 1.92
CA ALA A 186 2.71 5.32 3.16
C ALA A 186 1.85 4.04 3.29
N ILE A 187 2.13 3.17 4.28
CA ILE A 187 1.30 2.02 4.62
C ILE A 187 -0.03 2.51 5.23
N TRP A 188 -1.11 2.25 4.53
CA TRP A 188 -2.46 2.65 4.93
C TRP A 188 -3.29 1.42 5.30
N THR A 189 -4.20 1.56 6.26
CA THR A 189 -5.14 0.48 6.64
C THR A 189 -5.99 0.00 5.47
N ILE A 190 -6.22 0.82 4.45
CA ILE A 190 -6.91 0.46 3.20
C ILE A 190 -6.09 -0.46 2.30
N ASN A 191 -4.78 -0.60 2.54
CA ASN A 191 -3.86 -1.47 1.82
C ASN A 191 -3.62 -2.80 2.55
N VAL A 192 -4.23 -2.97 3.73
CA VAL A 192 -4.12 -4.19 4.54
C VAL A 192 -5.41 -4.99 4.43
N PHE A 193 -5.29 -6.21 3.97
CA PHE A 193 -6.35 -7.21 3.97
C PHE A 193 -6.09 -8.20 5.11
N VAL A 194 -7.12 -8.55 5.85
CA VAL A 194 -7.00 -9.58 6.88
C VAL A 194 -7.91 -10.73 6.50
N VAL A 195 -7.29 -11.80 6.05
CA VAL A 195 -7.98 -12.96 5.51
C VAL A 195 -7.98 -14.13 6.52
N PRO A 196 -9.07 -14.89 6.64
CA PRO A 196 -9.09 -16.10 7.43
C PRO A 196 -8.27 -17.20 6.77
N THR A 197 -7.53 -17.96 7.58
CA THR A 197 -6.79 -19.15 7.18
C THR A 197 -7.09 -20.30 8.14
N ALA A 198 -6.62 -21.50 7.83
CA ALA A 198 -6.75 -22.63 8.76
C ALA A 198 -6.06 -22.41 10.11
N GLU A 199 -5.07 -21.53 10.16
CA GLU A 199 -4.26 -21.20 11.34
C GLU A 199 -4.75 -19.95 12.07
N GLY A 200 -5.84 -19.30 11.60
CA GLY A 200 -6.38 -18.06 12.14
C GLY A 200 -6.40 -16.90 11.14
N LEU A 201 -6.44 -15.69 11.65
CA LEU A 201 -6.42 -14.49 10.82
C LEU A 201 -4.99 -14.16 10.36
N ARG A 202 -4.84 -13.88 9.07
CA ARG A 202 -3.56 -13.51 8.45
C ARG A 202 -3.67 -12.17 7.74
N ALA A 203 -2.81 -11.23 8.12
CA ALA A 203 -2.71 -9.95 7.42
C ALA A 203 -1.89 -10.11 6.14
N ARG A 204 -2.36 -9.47 5.06
CA ARG A 204 -1.72 -9.41 3.74
C ARG A 204 -1.71 -7.96 3.25
N LEU A 205 -0.60 -7.53 2.71
CA LEU A 205 -0.40 -6.16 2.26
C LEU A 205 -0.45 -6.09 0.71
N VAL A 206 -1.06 -5.03 0.21
CA VAL A 206 -1.08 -4.65 -1.19
C VAL A 206 -0.51 -3.24 -1.37
N ASP A 207 -0.35 -2.82 -2.63
CA ASP A 207 0.07 -1.46 -2.97
C ASP A 207 1.51 -1.11 -2.55
N TRP A 208 2.45 -1.90 -3.01
CA TRP A 208 3.89 -1.75 -2.78
C TRP A 208 4.56 -0.67 -3.63
N ASP A 209 3.80 0.18 -4.31
CA ASP A 209 4.30 1.14 -5.32
C ASP A 209 5.38 2.08 -4.78
N ARG A 210 5.36 2.35 -3.49
CA ARG A 210 6.28 3.26 -2.82
C ARG A 210 7.11 2.60 -1.73
N THR A 211 7.34 1.31 -1.84
CA THR A 211 8.19 0.58 -0.91
C THR A 211 9.60 1.10 -0.94
N GLY A 212 10.15 1.32 0.24
CA GLY A 212 11.51 1.78 0.43
C GLY A 212 12.09 1.31 1.75
N VAL A 213 13.32 1.70 2.03
CA VAL A 213 14.02 1.44 3.28
C VAL A 213 14.02 2.70 4.13
N GLY A 214 13.38 2.64 5.28
CA GLY A 214 13.25 3.78 6.20
C GLY A 214 13.03 3.35 7.66
N PRO A 215 12.84 4.31 8.57
CA PRO A 215 12.53 4.01 9.97
C PRO A 215 11.20 3.29 10.10
N PHE A 216 11.15 2.24 10.91
CA PHE A 216 9.93 1.50 11.23
C PHE A 216 8.84 2.38 11.88
N SER A 217 9.25 3.44 12.57
CA SER A 217 8.36 4.40 13.20
C SER A 217 7.43 5.12 12.19
N TYR A 218 7.85 5.26 10.94
CA TYR A 218 7.02 5.87 9.90
C TYR A 218 5.81 5.00 9.55
N ASP A 219 6.02 3.70 9.34
CA ASP A 219 4.94 2.76 9.08
C ASP A 219 3.98 2.66 10.25
N LEU A 220 4.52 2.56 11.48
CA LEU A 220 3.72 2.53 12.68
C LEU A 220 2.93 3.83 12.90
N SER A 221 3.53 5.00 12.68
CA SER A 221 2.82 6.28 12.76
C SER A 221 1.66 6.33 11.76
N THR A 222 1.90 5.87 10.54
CA THR A 222 0.86 5.82 9.50
C THR A 222 -0.27 4.85 9.84
N PHE A 223 0.06 3.71 10.42
CA PHE A 223 -0.92 2.72 10.88
C PHE A 223 -1.73 3.27 12.06
N LEU A 224 -1.04 3.79 13.09
CA LEU A 224 -1.65 4.29 14.31
C LEU A 224 -2.56 5.51 14.13
N PHE A 225 -2.35 6.28 13.07
CA PHE A 225 -3.19 7.43 12.76
C PHE A 225 -4.70 7.12 12.73
N ARG A 226 -5.08 5.90 12.34
CA ARG A 226 -6.49 5.46 12.24
C ARG A 226 -7.12 5.12 13.58
N PHE A 227 -6.35 5.09 14.65
CA PHE A 227 -6.82 4.71 15.96
C PHE A 227 -6.87 5.90 16.92
N PRO A 228 -7.88 5.97 17.80
CA PRO A 228 -7.91 6.94 18.88
C PRO A 228 -6.65 6.85 19.74
N PRO A 229 -6.14 7.98 20.27
CA PRO A 229 -4.91 7.98 21.09
C PRO A 229 -4.92 6.96 22.24
N ALA A 230 -6.08 6.75 22.87
CA ALA A 230 -6.23 5.78 23.99
C ALA A 230 -5.97 4.32 23.57
N GLU A 231 -6.18 3.96 22.30
CA GLU A 231 -5.97 2.60 21.79
C GLU A 231 -4.53 2.38 21.31
N ARG A 232 -3.82 3.44 20.94
CA ARG A 232 -2.48 3.38 20.33
C ARG A 232 -1.47 2.69 21.25
N ARG A 233 -1.56 2.91 22.55
CA ARG A 233 -0.67 2.30 23.53
C ARG A 233 -0.72 0.78 23.49
N GLY A 234 -1.91 0.18 23.52
CA GLY A 234 -2.07 -1.29 23.46
C GLY A 234 -1.54 -1.88 22.14
N ILE A 235 -1.71 -1.13 21.02
CA ILE A 235 -1.17 -1.53 19.72
C ILE A 235 0.36 -1.51 19.72
N LEU A 236 0.98 -0.48 20.32
CA LEU A 236 2.44 -0.37 20.44
C LEU A 236 3.03 -1.42 21.38
N GLU A 237 2.39 -1.70 22.51
CA GLU A 237 2.80 -2.76 23.41
C GLU A 237 2.79 -4.11 22.70
N ARG A 238 1.72 -4.41 21.96
CA ARG A 238 1.65 -5.62 21.14
C ARG A 238 2.75 -5.70 20.09
N TYR A 239 3.02 -4.60 19.40
CA TYR A 239 4.11 -4.54 18.42
C TYR A 239 5.46 -4.86 19.05
N ARG A 240 5.77 -4.25 20.20
CA ARG A 240 7.01 -4.50 20.95
C ARG A 240 7.14 -5.97 21.33
N ASP A 241 6.05 -6.55 21.86
CA ASP A 241 6.02 -7.97 22.23
C ASP A 241 6.23 -8.87 21.02
N ALA A 242 5.63 -8.56 19.87
CA ALA A 242 5.79 -9.31 18.65
C ALA A 242 7.24 -9.25 18.13
N VAL A 243 7.86 -8.06 18.10
CA VAL A 243 9.26 -7.87 17.70
C VAL A 243 10.19 -8.63 18.65
N THR A 244 9.96 -8.54 19.96
CA THR A 244 10.76 -9.24 20.98
C THR A 244 10.65 -10.76 20.81
N ARG A 245 9.44 -11.30 20.60
CA ARG A 245 9.25 -12.74 20.33
C ARG A 245 9.96 -13.21 19.08
N ALA A 246 10.07 -12.34 18.07
CA ALA A 246 10.81 -12.62 16.84
C ALA A 246 12.33 -12.44 16.98
N GLY A 247 12.85 -12.13 18.17
CA GLY A 247 14.27 -11.94 18.45
C GLY A 247 14.83 -10.58 18.01
N GLY A 248 13.94 -9.63 17.66
CA GLY A 248 14.31 -8.27 17.33
C GLY A 248 14.54 -7.39 18.55
N HIS A 249 15.20 -6.25 18.34
CA HIS A 249 15.40 -5.22 19.36
C HIS A 249 14.46 -4.05 19.11
N VAL A 250 13.82 -3.55 20.15
CA VAL A 250 12.98 -2.35 20.11
C VAL A 250 13.63 -1.28 20.97
N ALA A 251 13.66 -0.07 20.46
CA ALA A 251 14.15 1.11 21.16
C ALA A 251 13.45 1.29 22.54
N SER A 252 14.11 1.94 23.46
CA SER A 252 13.52 2.29 24.76
C SER A 252 12.25 3.15 24.58
N PRO A 253 11.34 3.19 25.58
CA PRO A 253 10.14 4.01 25.47
C PRO A 253 10.42 5.48 25.13
N SER A 254 11.45 6.10 25.70
CA SER A 254 11.82 7.50 25.44
C SER A 254 12.37 7.70 24.01
N GLU A 255 13.15 6.75 23.49
CA GLU A 255 13.62 6.80 22.10
C GLU A 255 12.46 6.60 21.12
N LEU A 256 11.52 5.70 21.43
CA LEU A 256 10.30 5.51 20.64
C LEU A 256 9.46 6.79 20.59
N GLU A 257 9.31 7.49 21.70
CA GLU A 257 8.55 8.74 21.76
C GLU A 257 9.13 9.79 20.79
N VAL A 258 10.45 10.00 20.81
CA VAL A 258 11.12 10.91 19.88
C VAL A 258 10.95 10.47 18.43
N LEU A 259 11.09 9.16 18.16
CA LEU A 259 10.92 8.60 16.82
C LEU A 259 9.49 8.76 16.31
N PHE A 260 8.48 8.55 17.17
CA PHE A 260 7.08 8.73 16.79
C PHE A 260 6.72 10.19 16.58
N ASP A 261 7.14 11.10 17.44
CA ASP A 261 6.92 12.54 17.28
C ASP A 261 7.49 13.03 15.92
N THR A 262 8.72 12.60 15.62
CA THR A 262 9.37 12.91 14.35
C THR A 262 8.60 12.31 13.16
N ALA A 263 8.20 11.03 13.27
CA ALA A 263 7.47 10.35 12.22
C ALA A 263 6.07 10.94 12.00
N GLU A 264 5.37 11.37 13.05
CA GLU A 264 4.08 12.03 12.93
C GLU A 264 4.19 13.39 12.23
N ARG A 265 5.18 14.19 12.59
CA ARG A 265 5.44 15.48 11.92
C ARG A 265 5.76 15.28 10.44
N ALA A 266 6.63 14.33 10.12
CA ALA A 266 6.96 13.98 8.74
C ALA A 266 5.74 13.47 7.97
N ARG A 267 4.88 12.66 8.60
CA ARG A 267 3.65 12.15 8.01
C ARG A 267 2.65 13.26 7.73
N TYR A 268 2.46 14.20 8.65
CA TYR A 268 1.55 15.32 8.44
C TYR A 268 2.05 16.25 7.34
N ALA A 269 3.36 16.54 7.30
CA ALA A 269 3.96 17.29 6.20
C ALA A 269 3.72 16.60 4.86
N ASN A 270 3.93 15.27 4.79
CA ASN A 270 3.66 14.48 3.60
C ASN A 270 2.16 14.44 3.22
N ARG A 271 1.27 14.53 4.19
CA ARG A 271 -0.18 14.53 3.97
C ARG A 271 -0.69 15.77 3.24
N VAL A 272 -0.01 16.91 3.34
CA VAL A 272 -0.35 18.14 2.61
C VAL A 272 -0.37 17.93 1.09
N ILE A 273 0.43 17.02 0.60
CA ILE A 273 0.67 16.77 -0.82
C ILE A 273 -0.61 16.35 -1.56
N TRP A 274 -1.36 15.39 -1.00
CA TRP A 274 -2.53 14.81 -1.66
C TRP A 274 -3.69 15.77 -1.89
N PRO A 275 -4.15 16.53 -0.88
CA PRO A 275 -5.21 17.50 -1.08
C PRO A 275 -4.85 18.59 -2.09
N VAL A 276 -3.58 19.03 -2.10
CA VAL A 276 -3.14 20.02 -3.09
C VAL A 276 -3.14 19.40 -4.50
N GLN A 277 -2.70 18.14 -4.66
CA GLN A 277 -2.80 17.42 -5.95
C GLN A 277 -4.27 17.32 -6.42
N ALA A 278 -5.15 16.92 -5.54
CA ALA A 278 -6.57 16.83 -5.85
C ALA A 278 -7.13 18.17 -6.36
N LEU A 279 -6.78 19.26 -5.70
CA LEU A 279 -7.23 20.61 -6.08
C LEU A 279 -6.64 21.07 -7.42
N MET A 280 -5.33 20.86 -7.62
CA MET A 280 -4.64 21.41 -8.81
C MET A 280 -4.75 20.53 -10.05
N GLN A 281 -4.66 19.21 -9.94
CA GLN A 281 -4.63 18.29 -11.08
C GLN A 281 -5.98 17.67 -11.37
N GLU A 282 -6.73 17.30 -10.34
CA GLU A 282 -7.99 16.60 -10.46
C GLU A 282 -9.21 17.53 -10.34
N ARG A 283 -9.01 18.79 -9.94
CA ARG A 283 -10.04 19.78 -9.61
C ARG A 283 -11.08 19.21 -8.61
N ALA A 284 -10.61 18.43 -7.67
CA ALA A 284 -11.44 17.72 -6.70
C ALA A 284 -11.55 18.52 -5.41
N ASP A 285 -12.72 19.01 -5.09
CA ASP A 285 -13.00 19.92 -3.94
C ASP A 285 -12.70 19.29 -2.57
N TRP A 286 -12.57 17.96 -2.48
CA TRP A 286 -12.20 17.29 -1.23
C TRP A 286 -10.82 17.71 -0.68
N GLY A 287 -9.97 18.29 -1.51
CA GLY A 287 -8.68 18.80 -1.08
C GLY A 287 -8.77 19.91 -0.02
N PHE A 288 -9.78 20.79 -0.07
CA PHE A 288 -9.94 21.87 0.90
C PHE A 288 -10.21 21.37 2.33
N PRO A 289 -11.21 20.51 2.60
CA PRO A 289 -11.42 19.97 3.94
C PRO A 289 -10.25 19.15 4.47
N GLU A 290 -9.53 18.43 3.59
CA GLU A 290 -8.36 17.68 3.99
C GLU A 290 -7.19 18.59 4.40
N LEU A 291 -6.95 19.71 3.71
CA LEU A 291 -5.95 20.70 4.11
C LEU A 291 -6.28 21.31 5.47
N ALA A 292 -7.54 21.66 5.70
CA ALA A 292 -7.99 22.17 7.00
C ALA A 292 -7.82 21.12 8.12
N GLU A 293 -7.96 19.83 7.80
CA GLU A 293 -7.69 18.74 8.73
C GLU A 293 -6.20 18.65 9.08
N VAL A 294 -5.33 18.72 8.07
CA VAL A 294 -3.87 18.70 8.27
C VAL A 294 -3.42 19.88 9.13
N GLU A 295 -3.96 21.07 8.90
CA GLU A 295 -3.68 22.24 9.72
C GLU A 295 -4.06 22.01 11.19
N ARG A 296 -5.26 21.46 11.45
CA ARG A 296 -5.71 21.10 12.81
C ARG A 296 -4.78 20.07 13.47
N TRP A 297 -4.26 19.13 12.72
CA TRP A 297 -3.31 18.15 13.26
C TRP A 297 -1.98 18.78 13.67
N PHE A 298 -1.43 19.70 12.88
CA PHE A 298 -0.21 20.42 13.26
C PHE A 298 -0.45 21.26 14.52
N GLN A 299 -1.58 21.98 14.61
CA GLN A 299 -1.96 22.73 15.80
C GLN A 299 -2.10 21.83 17.04
N ALA A 300 -2.70 20.65 16.89
CA ALA A 300 -2.82 19.67 17.97
C ALA A 300 -1.47 19.11 18.41
N LEU A 301 -0.55 18.86 17.47
CA LEU A 301 0.81 18.41 17.79
C LEU A 301 1.61 19.46 18.57
N ASP A 302 1.46 20.72 18.24
CA ASP A 302 2.16 21.80 18.93
C ASP A 302 1.56 22.10 20.32
N ALA A 303 0.26 21.86 20.49
CA ALA A 303 -0.43 22.06 21.77
C ALA A 303 -0.27 20.90 22.78
N ALA A 304 -0.06 19.67 22.30
CA ALA A 304 0.07 18.48 23.15
C ALA A 304 1.50 18.25 23.60
N SER A 305 1.69 17.86 24.87
CA SER A 305 3.00 17.34 25.31
C SER A 305 3.31 16.00 24.62
N PRO A 306 4.60 15.62 24.50
CA PRO A 306 4.97 14.32 23.93
C PRO A 306 4.25 13.15 24.62
N THR A 307 4.13 13.18 25.94
CA THR A 307 3.47 12.14 26.75
C THR A 307 1.99 11.98 26.43
N ASP A 308 1.29 13.10 26.15
CA ASP A 308 -0.15 13.09 25.85
C ASP A 308 -0.43 12.54 24.42
N ARG A 309 0.53 12.71 23.48
CA ARG A 309 0.36 12.32 22.08
C ARG A 309 0.34 10.82 21.86
N ASN A 310 1.15 10.08 22.62
CA ASN A 310 1.37 8.66 22.40
C ASN A 310 0.82 7.77 23.52
N GLY A 311 0.29 8.36 24.60
CA GLY A 311 -0.22 7.61 25.75
C GLY A 311 0.85 6.79 26.48
N ILE A 312 2.13 7.09 26.25
CA ILE A 312 3.27 6.44 26.88
C ILE A 312 3.72 7.34 28.01
N ALA A 313 3.30 7.03 29.24
CA ALA A 313 3.91 7.65 30.42
C ALA A 313 5.36 7.15 30.57
N CYS A 314 6.30 8.04 30.82
CA CYS A 314 7.68 7.70 31.19
C CYS A 314 7.73 6.86 32.45
#